data_a1532952b2d510900f2d292889fd8e0f
#
_entry.id   a1532952b2d510900f2d292889fd8e0f
#
_cell.length_a   1.000
_cell.length_b   1.000
_cell.length_c   1.000
_cell.angle_alpha   90.00
_cell.angle_beta   90.00
_cell.angle_gamma   90.00
#
_symmetry.space_group_name_H-M   'P 1'
#
loop_
_entity.id
_entity.type
_entity.pdbx_description
1 polymer ?
#
loop_
_entity_poly.entity_id
_entity_poly.type
_entity_poly.pdbx_seq_one_letter_code
_entity_poly.pdbx_strand_id
1 'polypeptide(L)'
;MSETPDQLHLRFAQQARWTAAIRRRAFKQFGLESARRILEVGSGTGAITTELQQGTGGTVVGLDRDRRSNAFAGGADAATCFVTGLAERLPFPPASFDLACCHFLLLWVDEPSVVLDEMRRVTAPGGAVLCLAEPDYGGRIDYPDSLAPLGRSQEAALRRQGAETRLGRRLRHLLHQAGLTQVETGVLGGEWQSATEARSDAESELEWQTLTGDLRGELPADEQASLREDLMSARRQGSHVLFVPTFYGWGTCPPVP
;
A
#
# COMPACT_ATOMS: atom_id res chain seq x y z
N MET A 1 11.96 17.99 -7.46
CA MET A 1 12.82 16.90 -7.99
C MET A 1 12.08 15.59 -7.74
N SER A 2 12.03 14.65 -8.69
CA SER A 2 11.41 13.34 -8.46
C SER A 2 12.29 12.51 -7.51
N GLU A 3 11.66 11.76 -6.59
CA GLU A 3 12.37 10.83 -5.71
C GLU A 3 13.16 9.81 -6.51
N THR A 4 14.33 9.41 -6.01
CA THR A 4 15.11 8.32 -6.60
C THR A 4 14.48 6.96 -6.25
N PRO A 5 14.73 5.87 -7.01
CA PRO A 5 14.23 4.55 -6.67
C PRO A 5 14.63 4.08 -5.26
N ASP A 6 15.84 4.44 -4.78
CA ASP A 6 16.30 4.13 -3.43
C ASP A 6 15.45 4.83 -2.36
N GLN A 7 15.15 6.11 -2.55
CA GLN A 7 14.27 6.87 -1.64
C GLN A 7 12.86 6.32 -1.62
N LEU A 8 12.31 5.99 -2.80
CA LEU A 8 11.02 5.32 -2.92
C LEU A 8 11.02 3.96 -2.21
N HIS A 9 12.10 3.19 -2.34
CA HIS A 9 12.21 1.88 -1.70
C HIS A 9 12.18 1.99 -0.17
N LEU A 10 12.92 2.93 0.41
CA LEU A 10 12.90 3.17 1.86
C LEU A 10 11.50 3.51 2.35
N ARG A 11 10.79 4.37 1.61
CA ARG A 11 9.40 4.74 1.89
C ARG A 11 8.45 3.55 1.78
N PHE A 12 8.51 2.77 0.71
CA PHE A 12 7.65 1.60 0.51
C PHE A 12 7.94 0.50 1.54
N ALA A 13 9.21 0.28 1.88
CA ALA A 13 9.59 -0.65 2.95
C ALA A 13 9.05 -0.21 4.32
N GLN A 14 9.01 1.10 4.61
CA GLN A 14 8.39 1.63 5.82
C GLN A 14 6.88 1.37 5.82
N GLN A 15 6.17 1.69 4.73
CA GLN A 15 4.74 1.42 4.57
C GLN A 15 4.42 -0.08 4.68
N ALA A 16 5.29 -0.93 4.14
CA ALA A 16 5.18 -2.38 4.26
C ALA A 16 5.26 -2.84 5.73
N ARG A 17 6.11 -2.23 6.56
CA ARG A 17 6.16 -2.55 8.00
C ARG A 17 4.84 -2.26 8.72
N TRP A 18 4.18 -1.14 8.42
CA TRP A 18 2.91 -0.77 9.06
C TRP A 18 1.79 -1.78 8.81
N THR A 19 1.84 -2.49 7.70
CA THR A 19 0.80 -3.42 7.25
C THR A 19 1.19 -4.90 7.39
N ALA A 20 2.36 -5.20 7.98
CA ALA A 20 2.91 -6.56 8.05
C ALA A 20 1.98 -7.58 8.74
N ALA A 21 1.26 -7.17 9.79
CA ALA A 21 0.38 -8.07 10.53
C ALA A 21 -0.79 -8.58 9.65
N ILE A 22 -1.42 -7.68 8.87
CA ILE A 22 -2.52 -8.08 8.01
C ILE A 22 -2.04 -8.90 6.81
N ARG A 23 -0.86 -8.58 6.25
CA ARG A 23 -0.29 -9.39 5.18
C ARG A 23 -0.02 -10.81 5.65
N ARG A 24 0.63 -11.00 6.82
CA ARG A 24 0.84 -12.34 7.40
C ARG A 24 -0.47 -13.10 7.59
N ARG A 25 -1.54 -12.42 8.06
CA ARG A 25 -2.86 -13.03 8.20
C ARG A 25 -3.41 -13.49 6.83
N ALA A 26 -3.41 -12.58 5.84
CA ALA A 26 -3.89 -12.87 4.49
C ALA A 26 -3.10 -14.02 3.83
N PHE A 27 -1.78 -13.98 3.91
CA PHE A 27 -0.92 -15.01 3.32
C PHE A 27 -1.15 -16.39 3.95
N LYS A 28 -1.31 -16.45 5.27
CA LYS A 28 -1.67 -17.69 5.96
C LYS A 28 -3.07 -18.18 5.57
N GLN A 29 -4.05 -17.28 5.51
CA GLN A 29 -5.45 -17.62 5.19
C GLN A 29 -5.59 -18.18 3.78
N PHE A 30 -4.85 -17.65 2.81
CA PHE A 30 -4.90 -18.04 1.41
C PHE A 30 -3.77 -18.98 0.96
N GLY A 31 -3.00 -19.51 1.92
CA GLY A 31 -2.02 -20.56 1.65
C GLY A 31 -0.86 -20.11 0.76
N LEU A 32 -0.26 -18.93 1.05
CA LEU A 32 0.90 -18.41 0.29
C LEU A 32 2.00 -19.46 0.10
N GLU A 33 2.31 -20.25 1.15
CA GLU A 33 3.37 -21.26 1.14
C GLU A 33 3.16 -22.34 0.05
N SER A 34 1.90 -22.64 -0.28
CA SER A 34 1.51 -23.63 -1.28
C SER A 34 1.17 -23.04 -2.64
N ALA A 35 1.03 -21.72 -2.74
CA ALA A 35 0.74 -21.03 -3.99
C ALA A 35 1.93 -21.16 -4.96
N ARG A 36 1.64 -21.53 -6.22
CA ARG A 36 2.67 -21.75 -7.23
C ARG A 36 2.96 -20.52 -8.05
N ARG A 37 1.96 -19.67 -8.27
CA ARG A 37 2.06 -18.46 -9.09
C ARG A 37 1.32 -17.32 -8.41
N ILE A 38 2.03 -16.29 -8.11
CA ILE A 38 1.53 -15.13 -7.37
C ILE A 38 1.84 -13.87 -8.18
N LEU A 39 0.87 -12.98 -8.28
CA LEU A 39 1.01 -11.67 -8.91
C LEU A 39 0.88 -10.58 -7.87
N GLU A 40 1.83 -9.65 -7.83
CA GLU A 40 1.65 -8.35 -7.21
C GLU A 40 1.43 -7.29 -8.29
N VAL A 41 0.29 -6.60 -8.24
CA VAL A 41 -0.05 -5.48 -9.13
C VAL A 41 0.28 -4.18 -8.42
N GLY A 42 1.09 -3.33 -9.07
CA GLY A 42 1.64 -2.12 -8.46
C GLY A 42 2.83 -2.44 -7.54
N SER A 43 3.75 -3.29 -8.01
CA SER A 43 4.87 -3.77 -7.19
C SER A 43 5.89 -2.69 -6.81
N GLY A 44 5.87 -1.53 -7.48
CA GLY A 44 6.82 -0.45 -7.23
C GLY A 44 8.27 -0.95 -7.23
N THR A 45 8.99 -0.69 -6.16
CA THR A 45 10.39 -1.11 -5.96
C THR A 45 10.55 -2.54 -5.39
N GLY A 46 9.48 -3.34 -5.37
CA GLY A 46 9.53 -4.74 -4.98
C GLY A 46 9.49 -5.03 -3.47
N ALA A 47 9.12 -4.05 -2.64
CA ALA A 47 9.15 -4.21 -1.18
C ALA A 47 8.23 -5.35 -0.68
N ILE A 48 7.05 -5.52 -1.27
CA ILE A 48 6.13 -6.62 -0.96
C ILE A 48 6.44 -7.85 -1.82
N THR A 49 6.81 -7.66 -3.08
CA THR A 49 7.14 -8.76 -4.00
C THR A 49 8.25 -9.66 -3.43
N THR A 50 9.29 -9.05 -2.86
CA THR A 50 10.38 -9.79 -2.19
C THR A 50 9.89 -10.56 -0.96
N GLU A 51 9.00 -9.97 -0.14
CA GLU A 51 8.39 -10.66 0.99
C GLU A 51 7.54 -11.87 0.51
N LEU A 52 6.76 -11.69 -0.55
CA LEU A 52 5.99 -12.77 -1.17
C LEU A 52 6.89 -13.91 -1.65
N GLN A 53 7.99 -13.58 -2.36
CA GLN A 53 8.92 -14.59 -2.87
C GLN A 53 9.61 -15.37 -1.74
N GLN A 54 9.92 -14.73 -0.63
CA GLN A 54 10.48 -15.39 0.56
C GLN A 54 9.46 -16.31 1.25
N GLY A 55 8.16 -16.02 1.12
CA GLY A 55 7.07 -16.76 1.76
C GLY A 55 6.54 -17.94 0.96
N THR A 56 6.99 -18.15 -0.29
CA THR A 56 6.51 -19.23 -1.16
C THR A 56 7.65 -19.99 -1.83
N GLY A 57 7.43 -21.28 -2.13
CA GLY A 57 8.25 -22.05 -3.05
C GLY A 57 7.87 -21.88 -4.54
N GLY A 58 6.86 -21.06 -4.82
CA GLY A 58 6.38 -20.77 -6.16
C GLY A 58 7.09 -19.61 -6.84
N THR A 59 6.51 -19.14 -7.93
CA THR A 59 7.00 -17.98 -8.69
C THR A 59 6.16 -16.75 -8.36
N VAL A 60 6.83 -15.67 -8.00
CA VAL A 60 6.19 -14.36 -7.81
C VAL A 60 6.53 -13.46 -8.99
N VAL A 61 5.50 -12.79 -9.49
CA VAL A 61 5.63 -11.76 -10.53
C VAL A 61 5.18 -10.42 -9.94
N GLY A 62 6.05 -9.42 -10.00
CA GLY A 62 5.71 -8.04 -9.73
C GLY A 62 5.40 -7.31 -11.02
N LEU A 63 4.27 -6.58 -11.08
CA LEU A 63 3.94 -5.73 -12.21
C LEU A 63 3.82 -4.28 -11.76
N ASP A 64 4.51 -3.38 -12.45
CA ASP A 64 4.38 -1.94 -12.26
C ASP A 64 4.49 -1.19 -13.58
N ARG A 65 3.86 -0.01 -13.68
CA ARG A 65 3.97 0.85 -14.86
C ARG A 65 5.31 1.58 -14.96
N ASP A 66 5.99 1.79 -13.83
CA ASP A 66 7.26 2.51 -13.79
C ASP A 66 8.44 1.56 -14.04
N ARG A 67 9.05 1.70 -15.22
CA ARG A 67 10.24 0.92 -15.62
C ARG A 67 11.45 1.13 -14.70
N ARG A 68 11.58 2.29 -14.06
CA ARG A 68 12.71 2.59 -13.16
C ARG A 68 12.57 1.79 -11.87
N SER A 69 11.36 1.75 -11.32
CA SER A 69 11.04 0.94 -10.15
C SER A 69 11.25 -0.54 -10.42
N ASN A 70 10.79 -1.05 -11.57
CA ASN A 70 11.01 -2.44 -11.97
C ASN A 70 12.50 -2.78 -12.18
N ALA A 71 13.27 -1.88 -12.79
CA ALA A 71 14.72 -2.07 -12.96
C ALA A 71 15.48 -2.11 -11.63
N PHE A 72 15.08 -1.26 -10.67
CA PHE A 72 15.63 -1.27 -9.32
C PHE A 72 15.30 -2.58 -8.61
N ALA A 73 14.03 -2.98 -8.61
CA ALA A 73 13.55 -4.21 -7.97
C ALA A 73 14.25 -5.46 -8.53
N GLY A 74 14.35 -5.59 -9.87
CA GLY A 74 15.02 -6.71 -10.53
C GLY A 74 16.54 -6.75 -10.30
N GLY A 75 17.17 -5.61 -10.03
CA GLY A 75 18.57 -5.54 -9.62
C GLY A 75 18.82 -5.99 -8.17
N ALA A 76 17.82 -5.84 -7.31
CA ALA A 76 17.88 -6.21 -5.90
C ALA A 76 17.52 -7.69 -5.65
N ASP A 77 16.65 -8.27 -6.46
CA ASP A 77 16.18 -9.67 -6.34
C ASP A 77 16.10 -10.35 -7.70
N ALA A 78 17.13 -11.10 -8.02
CA ALA A 78 17.22 -11.85 -9.29
C ALA A 78 16.30 -13.11 -9.33
N ALA A 79 15.71 -13.51 -8.21
CA ALA A 79 14.81 -14.66 -8.14
C ALA A 79 13.36 -14.29 -8.52
N THR A 80 13.03 -13.01 -8.44
CA THR A 80 11.69 -12.49 -8.73
C THR A 80 11.61 -11.92 -10.15
N CYS A 81 10.49 -12.14 -10.83
CA CYS A 81 10.21 -11.60 -12.16
C CYS A 81 9.47 -10.26 -12.05
N PHE A 82 10.01 -9.20 -12.67
CA PHE A 82 9.36 -7.89 -12.74
C PHE A 82 8.94 -7.57 -14.18
N VAL A 83 7.68 -7.19 -14.36
CA VAL A 83 7.06 -6.91 -15.67
C VAL A 83 6.56 -5.47 -15.69
N THR A 84 6.87 -4.74 -16.76
CA THR A 84 6.31 -3.40 -16.97
C THR A 84 4.96 -3.49 -17.68
N GLY A 85 3.90 -2.96 -17.05
CA GLY A 85 2.54 -3.01 -17.57
C GLY A 85 1.58 -2.10 -16.81
N LEU A 86 0.37 -1.98 -17.33
CA LEU A 86 -0.72 -1.22 -16.72
C LEU A 86 -1.60 -2.17 -15.90
N ALA A 87 -2.02 -1.73 -14.71
CA ALA A 87 -2.91 -2.48 -13.84
C ALA A 87 -4.31 -2.69 -14.47
N GLU A 88 -4.77 -1.73 -15.26
CA GLU A 88 -6.04 -1.75 -15.98
C GLU A 88 -6.04 -2.71 -17.18
N ARG A 89 -4.88 -3.22 -17.57
CA ARG A 89 -4.71 -4.18 -18.67
C ARG A 89 -3.51 -5.08 -18.42
N LEU A 90 -3.71 -6.12 -17.62
CA LEU A 90 -2.64 -7.04 -17.24
C LEU A 90 -2.21 -7.92 -18.43
N PRO A 91 -0.90 -7.98 -18.76
CA PRO A 91 -0.39 -8.71 -19.92
C PRO A 91 -0.28 -10.23 -19.68
N PHE A 92 -1.26 -10.79 -18.97
CA PHE A 92 -1.30 -12.20 -18.62
C PHE A 92 -2.60 -12.85 -19.10
N PRO A 93 -2.57 -14.13 -19.51
CA PRO A 93 -3.78 -14.88 -19.81
C PRO A 93 -4.71 -15.01 -18.59
N PRO A 94 -6.01 -15.30 -18.80
CA PRO A 94 -6.90 -15.63 -17.71
C PRO A 94 -6.39 -16.83 -16.89
N ALA A 95 -6.71 -16.86 -15.59
CA ALA A 95 -6.38 -17.96 -14.67
C ALA A 95 -4.87 -18.32 -14.62
N SER A 96 -4.00 -17.31 -14.76
CA SER A 96 -2.55 -17.50 -14.75
C SER A 96 -1.94 -17.57 -13.35
N PHE A 97 -2.65 -17.11 -12.32
CA PHE A 97 -2.14 -16.99 -10.95
C PHE A 97 -3.08 -17.65 -9.95
N ASP A 98 -2.51 -18.19 -8.88
CA ASP A 98 -3.28 -18.72 -7.75
C ASP A 98 -3.73 -17.58 -6.82
N LEU A 99 -2.88 -16.55 -6.68
CA LEU A 99 -3.14 -15.35 -5.90
C LEU A 99 -2.76 -14.09 -6.71
N ALA A 100 -3.58 -13.05 -6.66
CA ALA A 100 -3.22 -11.72 -7.11
C ALA A 100 -3.41 -10.73 -5.95
N CYS A 101 -2.42 -9.88 -5.71
CA CYS A 101 -2.52 -8.88 -4.64
C CYS A 101 -2.10 -7.49 -5.11
N CYS A 102 -2.52 -6.48 -4.36
CA CYS A 102 -2.02 -5.11 -4.47
C CYS A 102 -1.87 -4.47 -3.09
N HIS A 103 -1.04 -3.42 -3.02
CA HIS A 103 -0.74 -2.72 -1.77
C HIS A 103 -0.50 -1.24 -2.07
N PHE A 104 -1.33 -0.35 -1.55
CA PHE A 104 -1.34 1.09 -1.85
C PHE A 104 -1.40 1.40 -3.35
N LEU A 105 -2.19 0.63 -4.10
CA LEU A 105 -2.31 0.80 -5.55
C LEU A 105 -3.59 1.52 -5.94
N LEU A 106 -4.74 1.05 -5.43
CA LEU A 106 -6.04 1.41 -5.99
C LEU A 106 -6.36 2.90 -5.85
N LEU A 107 -5.77 3.57 -4.86
CA LEU A 107 -5.91 5.03 -4.71
C LEU A 107 -5.22 5.82 -5.85
N TRP A 108 -4.34 5.20 -6.64
CA TRP A 108 -3.55 5.84 -7.70
C TRP A 108 -4.03 5.55 -9.12
N VAL A 109 -5.09 4.77 -9.26
CA VAL A 109 -5.64 4.40 -10.58
C VAL A 109 -6.97 5.12 -10.82
N ASP A 110 -7.23 5.48 -12.07
CA ASP A 110 -8.45 6.19 -12.42
C ASP A 110 -9.70 5.32 -12.26
N GLU A 111 -9.59 4.03 -12.61
CA GLU A 111 -10.70 3.06 -12.62
C GLU A 111 -10.37 1.82 -11.76
N PRO A 112 -10.50 1.89 -10.42
CA PRO A 112 -10.20 0.77 -9.53
C PRO A 112 -11.01 -0.49 -9.81
N SER A 113 -12.24 -0.35 -10.32
CA SER A 113 -13.09 -1.47 -10.74
C SER A 113 -12.47 -2.26 -11.88
N VAL A 114 -11.90 -1.59 -12.88
CA VAL A 114 -11.23 -2.23 -14.02
C VAL A 114 -9.99 -2.99 -13.56
N VAL A 115 -9.22 -2.42 -12.62
CA VAL A 115 -8.05 -3.10 -12.03
C VAL A 115 -8.46 -4.37 -11.31
N LEU A 116 -9.53 -4.33 -10.52
CA LEU A 116 -10.02 -5.51 -9.79
C LEU A 116 -10.60 -6.57 -10.73
N ASP A 117 -11.26 -6.16 -11.81
CA ASP A 117 -11.73 -7.09 -12.86
C ASP A 117 -10.56 -7.79 -13.54
N GLU A 118 -9.48 -7.09 -13.85
CA GLU A 118 -8.27 -7.68 -14.41
C GLU A 118 -7.55 -8.60 -13.41
N MET A 119 -7.43 -8.19 -12.14
CA MET A 119 -6.88 -9.05 -11.08
C MET A 119 -7.69 -10.33 -10.96
N ARG A 120 -9.03 -10.24 -10.95
CA ARG A 120 -9.90 -11.41 -10.94
C ARG A 120 -9.73 -12.25 -12.22
N ARG A 121 -9.66 -11.64 -13.39
CA ARG A 121 -9.50 -12.36 -14.68
C ARG A 121 -8.25 -13.21 -14.71
N VAL A 122 -7.13 -12.69 -14.23
CA VAL A 122 -5.85 -13.41 -14.24
C VAL A 122 -5.70 -14.40 -13.09
N THR A 123 -6.57 -14.34 -12.09
CA THR A 123 -6.57 -15.28 -10.96
C THR A 123 -7.41 -16.51 -11.29
N ALA A 124 -6.89 -17.69 -10.97
CA ALA A 124 -7.55 -18.97 -11.20
C ALA A 124 -8.86 -19.10 -10.39
N PRO A 125 -9.85 -19.86 -10.87
CA PRO A 125 -11.02 -20.23 -10.08
C PRO A 125 -10.61 -20.87 -8.75
N GLY A 126 -11.19 -20.42 -7.64
CA GLY A 126 -10.80 -20.82 -6.29
C GLY A 126 -9.58 -20.10 -5.73
N GLY A 127 -8.86 -19.35 -6.56
CA GLY A 127 -7.79 -18.45 -6.13
C GLY A 127 -8.33 -17.17 -5.49
N ALA A 128 -7.46 -16.30 -4.99
CA ALA A 128 -7.86 -15.10 -4.26
C ALA A 128 -7.28 -13.81 -4.82
N VAL A 129 -8.07 -12.73 -4.71
CA VAL A 129 -7.64 -11.34 -4.94
C VAL A 129 -7.55 -10.64 -3.59
N LEU A 130 -6.39 -10.06 -3.29
CA LEU A 130 -6.04 -9.47 -2.01
C LEU A 130 -5.68 -7.98 -2.18
N CYS A 131 -6.49 -7.08 -1.65
CA CYS A 131 -6.14 -5.65 -1.49
C CYS A 131 -5.61 -5.48 -0.07
N LEU A 132 -4.31 -5.40 0.08
CA LEU A 132 -3.64 -5.56 1.37
C LEU A 132 -3.62 -4.27 2.20
N ALA A 133 -3.68 -3.11 1.55
CA ALA A 133 -3.72 -1.82 2.23
C ALA A 133 -4.19 -0.71 1.28
N GLU A 134 -5.32 -0.10 1.58
CA GLU A 134 -5.84 1.06 0.85
C GLU A 134 -6.28 2.13 1.86
N PRO A 135 -5.59 3.27 1.92
CA PRO A 135 -5.83 4.29 2.94
C PRO A 135 -7.10 5.09 2.67
N ASP A 136 -7.65 5.67 3.72
CA ASP A 136 -8.75 6.63 3.68
C ASP A 136 -8.36 7.88 4.47
N TYR A 137 -7.77 8.84 3.79
CA TYR A 137 -7.36 10.11 4.41
C TYR A 137 -8.54 10.95 4.88
N GLY A 138 -9.75 10.73 4.35
CA GLY A 138 -10.95 11.39 4.83
C GLY A 138 -11.44 10.95 6.21
N GLY A 139 -10.86 9.87 6.75
CA GLY A 139 -11.09 9.39 8.12
C GLY A 139 -9.88 9.62 9.04
N ARG A 140 -8.89 10.40 8.62
CA ARG A 140 -7.67 10.68 9.36
C ARG A 140 -7.93 11.38 10.70
N ILE A 141 -7.18 11.00 11.71
CA ILE A 141 -7.14 11.62 13.03
C ILE A 141 -5.71 12.12 13.28
N ASP A 142 -5.60 13.40 13.60
CA ASP A 142 -4.36 14.04 14.05
C ASP A 142 -4.57 14.58 15.47
N TYR A 143 -3.64 14.32 16.38
CA TYR A 143 -3.62 14.92 17.71
C TYR A 143 -2.18 15.23 18.12
N PRO A 144 -1.90 16.38 18.74
CA PRO A 144 -2.82 17.46 19.10
C PRO A 144 -3.41 18.19 17.88
N ASP A 145 -4.48 18.95 18.10
CA ASP A 145 -5.22 19.67 17.04
C ASP A 145 -4.34 20.62 16.21
N SER A 146 -3.22 21.10 16.78
CA SER A 146 -2.22 21.90 16.06
C SER A 146 -1.63 21.17 14.84
N LEU A 147 -1.69 19.83 14.80
CA LEU A 147 -1.22 19.00 13.68
C LEU A 147 -2.28 18.76 12.60
N ALA A 148 -3.55 19.09 12.85
CA ALA A 148 -4.63 18.89 11.88
C ALA A 148 -4.41 19.63 10.53
N PRO A 149 -3.77 20.83 10.47
CA PRO A 149 -3.41 21.46 9.19
C PRO A 149 -2.52 20.58 8.32
N LEU A 150 -1.57 19.86 8.91
CA LEU A 150 -0.66 18.96 8.21
C LEU A 150 -1.42 17.83 7.48
N GLY A 151 -2.40 17.21 8.16
CA GLY A 151 -3.24 16.19 7.57
C GLY A 151 -4.09 16.70 6.41
N ARG A 152 -4.69 17.88 6.58
CA ARG A 152 -5.48 18.51 5.50
C ARG A 152 -4.63 18.85 4.27
N SER A 153 -3.44 19.37 4.49
CA SER A 153 -2.51 19.70 3.39
C SER A 153 -2.03 18.45 2.68
N GLN A 154 -1.76 17.36 3.41
CA GLN A 154 -1.39 16.08 2.79
C GLN A 154 -2.54 15.51 1.93
N GLU A 155 -3.77 15.44 2.45
CA GLU A 155 -4.92 14.98 1.66
C GLU A 155 -5.10 15.82 0.39
N ALA A 156 -5.02 17.15 0.50
CA ALA A 156 -5.14 18.05 -0.62
C ALA A 156 -4.03 17.85 -1.66
N ALA A 157 -2.79 17.67 -1.22
CA ALA A 157 -1.64 17.42 -2.08
C ALA A 157 -1.74 16.08 -2.81
N LEU A 158 -2.16 15.02 -2.14
CA LEU A 158 -2.38 13.72 -2.75
C LEU A 158 -3.47 13.76 -3.82
N ARG A 159 -4.59 14.47 -3.57
CA ARG A 159 -5.64 14.68 -4.57
C ARG A 159 -5.14 15.40 -5.81
N ARG A 160 -4.31 16.43 -5.66
CA ARG A 160 -3.70 17.13 -6.82
C ARG A 160 -2.75 16.24 -7.61
N GLN A 161 -2.20 15.21 -6.99
CA GLN A 161 -1.39 14.19 -7.65
C GLN A 161 -2.23 13.10 -8.32
N GLY A 162 -3.56 13.17 -8.24
CA GLY A 162 -4.50 12.22 -8.86
C GLY A 162 -4.95 11.09 -7.92
N ALA A 163 -4.61 11.14 -6.63
CA ALA A 163 -5.03 10.09 -5.72
C ALA A 163 -6.52 10.20 -5.34
N GLU A 164 -7.24 9.09 -5.37
CA GLU A 164 -8.56 8.96 -4.71
C GLU A 164 -8.34 8.73 -3.20
N THR A 165 -8.27 9.80 -2.45
CA THR A 165 -7.89 9.80 -1.03
C THR A 165 -8.91 9.14 -0.10
N ARG A 166 -10.07 8.76 -0.60
CA ARG A 166 -11.17 8.11 0.17
C ARG A 166 -11.51 6.73 -0.37
N LEU A 167 -10.58 6.10 -1.05
CA LEU A 167 -10.81 4.79 -1.67
C LEU A 167 -11.11 3.71 -0.64
N GLY A 168 -10.41 3.70 0.48
CA GLY A 168 -10.49 2.64 1.48
C GLY A 168 -11.93 2.29 1.88
N ARG A 169 -12.77 3.27 2.16
CA ARG A 169 -14.20 3.06 2.52
C ARG A 169 -15.04 2.42 1.42
N ARG A 170 -14.59 2.46 0.16
CA ARG A 170 -15.27 1.90 -1.01
C ARG A 170 -14.84 0.46 -1.29
N LEU A 171 -13.76 -0.02 -0.67
CA LEU A 171 -13.09 -1.28 -1.01
C LEU A 171 -14.04 -2.48 -1.00
N ARG A 172 -14.90 -2.60 0.04
CA ARG A 172 -15.89 -3.69 0.12
C ARG A 172 -16.80 -3.72 -1.11
N HIS A 173 -17.32 -2.56 -1.50
CA HIS A 173 -18.21 -2.43 -2.64
C HIS A 173 -17.50 -2.82 -3.95
N LEU A 174 -16.28 -2.35 -4.15
CA LEU A 174 -15.46 -2.65 -5.32
C LEU A 174 -15.17 -4.15 -5.47
N LEU A 175 -14.82 -4.84 -4.36
CA LEU A 175 -14.59 -6.28 -4.37
C LEU A 175 -15.87 -7.07 -4.74
N HIS A 176 -17.03 -6.64 -4.24
CA HIS A 176 -18.32 -7.24 -4.64
C HIS A 176 -18.66 -6.97 -6.10
N GLN A 177 -18.45 -5.74 -6.59
CA GLN A 177 -18.67 -5.39 -8.01
C GLN A 177 -17.79 -6.23 -8.96
N ALA A 178 -16.55 -6.50 -8.57
CA ALA A 178 -15.65 -7.39 -9.33
C ALA A 178 -16.12 -8.86 -9.33
N GLY A 179 -17.25 -9.20 -8.67
CA GLY A 179 -17.82 -10.55 -8.65
C GLY A 179 -17.02 -11.54 -7.81
N LEU A 180 -16.23 -11.07 -6.85
CA LEU A 180 -15.56 -11.93 -5.89
C LEU A 180 -16.56 -12.44 -4.84
N THR A 181 -16.35 -13.67 -4.38
CA THR A 181 -17.13 -14.33 -3.34
C THR A 181 -16.37 -14.37 -2.03
N GLN A 182 -17.04 -14.70 -0.93
CA GLN A 182 -16.43 -14.76 0.41
C GLN A 182 -15.65 -13.47 0.78
N VAL A 183 -16.20 -12.32 0.37
CA VAL A 183 -15.54 -11.02 0.57
C VAL A 183 -15.44 -10.69 2.05
N GLU A 184 -14.23 -10.52 2.53
CA GLU A 184 -13.89 -10.00 3.85
C GLU A 184 -13.18 -8.66 3.72
N THR A 185 -13.52 -7.70 4.57
CA THR A 185 -12.85 -6.38 4.63
C THR A 185 -12.72 -5.95 6.07
N GLY A 186 -11.70 -5.14 6.34
CA GLY A 186 -11.49 -4.55 7.66
C GLY A 186 -10.62 -3.32 7.59
N VAL A 187 -10.34 -2.74 8.74
CA VAL A 187 -9.45 -1.59 8.91
C VAL A 187 -8.31 -2.01 9.80
N LEU A 188 -7.09 -1.63 9.43
CA LEU A 188 -5.92 -1.77 10.30
C LEU A 188 -6.10 -0.86 11.51
N GLY A 189 -6.07 -1.43 12.71
CA GLY A 189 -6.08 -0.68 13.96
C GLY A 189 -4.78 0.08 14.15
N GLY A 190 -4.86 1.26 14.78
CA GLY A 190 -3.68 1.98 15.23
C GLY A 190 -3.23 1.43 16.58
N GLU A 191 -1.93 1.26 16.75
CA GLU A 191 -1.31 0.95 18.04
C GLU A 191 -0.33 2.09 18.36
N TRP A 192 -0.46 2.65 19.56
CA TRP A 192 0.44 3.69 20.06
C TRP A 192 1.17 3.12 21.27
N GLN A 193 2.44 2.79 21.06
CA GLN A 193 3.28 2.24 22.11
C GLN A 193 3.75 3.34 23.07
N SER A 194 4.05 2.96 24.30
CA SER A 194 4.55 3.90 25.29
C SER A 194 5.91 4.47 24.88
N ALA A 195 6.25 5.67 25.38
CA ALA A 195 7.49 6.39 25.07
C ALA A 195 8.80 5.61 25.38
N THR A 196 8.73 4.47 26.06
CA THR A 196 9.86 3.59 26.34
C THR A 196 10.36 2.79 25.14
N GLU A 197 9.52 2.65 24.10
CA GLU A 197 9.92 2.12 22.79
C GLU A 197 9.98 3.28 21.77
N ALA A 198 10.74 4.32 22.10
CA ALA A 198 10.93 5.46 21.24
C ALA A 198 11.42 4.97 19.86
N ARG A 199 10.63 5.26 18.82
CA ARG A 199 11.11 5.12 17.43
C ARG A 199 12.46 5.81 17.34
N SER A 200 13.38 5.19 16.61
CA SER A 200 14.68 5.81 16.39
C SER A 200 14.51 7.18 15.71
N ASP A 201 15.44 8.09 15.97
CA ASP A 201 15.44 9.39 15.28
C ASP A 201 15.41 9.23 13.75
N ALA A 202 16.05 8.17 13.24
CA ALA A 202 16.06 7.83 11.82
C ALA A 202 14.66 7.45 11.29
N GLU A 203 13.87 6.67 12.04
CA GLU A 203 12.50 6.33 11.64
C GLU A 203 11.57 7.54 11.68
N SER A 204 11.73 8.39 12.68
CA SER A 204 11.00 9.64 12.81
C SER A 204 11.32 10.61 11.67
N GLU A 205 12.58 10.67 11.25
CA GLU A 205 13.01 11.47 10.11
C GLU A 205 12.46 10.92 8.80
N LEU A 206 12.49 9.61 8.60
CA LEU A 206 11.93 8.98 7.39
C LEU A 206 10.42 9.21 7.28
N GLU A 207 9.67 9.14 8.40
CA GLU A 207 8.25 9.49 8.40
C GLU A 207 8.00 10.94 8.02
N TRP A 208 8.80 11.86 8.55
CA TRP A 208 8.72 13.27 8.18
C TRP A 208 9.03 13.49 6.71
N GLN A 209 10.07 12.84 6.18
CA GLN A 209 10.43 12.90 4.76
C GLN A 209 9.31 12.31 3.87
N THR A 210 8.69 11.21 4.27
CA THR A 210 7.55 10.62 3.57
C THR A 210 6.39 11.61 3.49
N LEU A 211 6.03 12.22 4.62
CA LEU A 211 4.96 13.20 4.70
C LEU A 211 5.25 14.44 3.86
N THR A 212 6.44 15.01 3.98
CA THR A 212 6.84 16.20 3.19
C THR A 212 7.00 15.89 1.70
N GLY A 213 7.37 14.65 1.35
CA GLY A 213 7.35 14.14 -0.02
C GLY A 213 5.94 14.13 -0.61
N ASP A 214 4.94 13.71 0.16
CA ASP A 214 3.54 13.76 -0.25
C ASP A 214 3.04 15.20 -0.47
N LEU A 215 3.50 16.14 0.38
CA LEU A 215 3.13 17.56 0.29
C LEU A 215 3.68 18.24 -0.98
N ARG A 216 4.77 17.78 -1.55
CA ARG A 216 5.42 18.33 -2.75
C ARG A 216 5.59 19.87 -2.75
N GLY A 217 5.91 20.43 -1.59
CA GLY A 217 6.10 21.88 -1.46
C GLY A 217 4.83 22.71 -1.34
N GLU A 218 3.71 22.09 -1.05
CA GLU A 218 2.40 22.75 -0.86
C GLU A 218 2.32 23.64 0.38
N LEU A 219 3.16 23.39 1.36
CA LEU A 219 3.29 24.23 2.56
C LEU A 219 4.52 25.09 2.47
N PRO A 220 4.45 26.38 2.86
CA PRO A 220 5.59 27.24 3.05
C PRO A 220 6.62 26.63 4.01
N ALA A 221 7.89 26.94 3.83
CA ALA A 221 8.97 26.34 4.60
C ALA A 221 8.90 26.68 6.11
N ASP A 222 8.45 27.88 6.44
CA ASP A 222 8.24 28.32 7.81
C ASP A 222 7.08 27.59 8.49
N GLU A 223 5.99 27.34 7.77
CA GLU A 223 4.86 26.55 8.26
C GLU A 223 5.26 25.08 8.45
N GLN A 224 6.03 24.50 7.50
CA GLN A 224 6.58 23.14 7.65
C GLN A 224 7.48 23.03 8.89
N ALA A 225 8.33 24.04 9.14
CA ALA A 225 9.22 24.06 10.30
C ALA A 225 8.44 24.11 11.62
N SER A 226 7.40 24.95 11.69
CA SER A 226 6.52 25.05 12.86
C SER A 226 5.79 23.75 13.14
N LEU A 227 5.18 23.15 12.11
CA LEU A 227 4.47 21.86 12.24
C LEU A 227 5.40 20.71 12.63
N ARG A 228 6.65 20.73 12.15
CA ARG A 228 7.67 19.75 12.58
C ARG A 228 8.00 19.91 14.05
N GLU A 229 8.16 21.14 14.55
CA GLU A 229 8.43 21.40 15.97
C GLU A 229 7.28 20.92 16.84
N ASP A 230 6.04 21.23 16.47
CA ASP A 230 4.82 20.74 17.14
C ASP A 230 4.76 19.22 17.18
N LEU A 231 5.04 18.57 16.06
CA LEU A 231 5.07 17.10 15.96
C LEU A 231 6.12 16.50 16.89
N MET A 232 7.34 17.03 16.87
CA MET A 232 8.42 16.54 17.73
C MET A 232 8.13 16.80 19.21
N SER A 233 7.50 17.95 19.54
CA SER A 233 7.05 18.25 20.89
C SER A 233 5.99 17.26 21.38
N ALA A 234 4.95 17.01 20.56
CA ALA A 234 3.90 16.06 20.88
C ALA A 234 4.44 14.63 21.07
N ARG A 235 5.41 14.22 20.27
CA ARG A 235 6.09 12.92 20.43
C ARG A 235 6.85 12.81 21.75
N ARG A 236 7.64 13.84 22.11
CA ARG A 236 8.36 13.86 23.39
C ARG A 236 7.42 13.82 24.60
N GLN A 237 6.23 14.40 24.48
CA GLN A 237 5.20 14.41 25.52
C GLN A 237 4.35 13.12 25.54
N GLY A 238 4.52 12.21 24.56
CA GLY A 238 3.69 11.01 24.44
C GLY A 238 2.23 11.31 24.07
N SER A 239 1.94 12.50 23.53
CA SER A 239 0.59 12.92 23.18
C SER A 239 0.28 12.75 21.69
N HIS A 240 1.28 12.48 20.84
CA HIS A 240 1.10 12.38 19.41
C HIS A 240 0.23 11.17 19.01
N VAL A 241 -0.84 11.44 18.27
CA VAL A 241 -1.64 10.43 17.57
C VAL A 241 -1.73 10.82 16.11
N LEU A 242 -1.36 9.93 15.24
CA LEU A 242 -1.64 9.97 13.80
C LEU A 242 -2.30 8.65 13.42
N PHE A 243 -3.52 8.70 12.94
CA PHE A 243 -4.23 7.54 12.43
C PHE A 243 -4.84 7.84 11.07
N VAL A 244 -4.41 7.11 10.05
CA VAL A 244 -5.05 7.07 8.74
C VAL A 244 -5.71 5.71 8.62
N PRO A 245 -7.06 5.62 8.64
CA PRO A 245 -7.75 4.35 8.43
C PRO A 245 -7.26 3.71 7.15
N THR A 246 -6.55 2.57 7.28
CA THR A 246 -6.05 1.82 6.14
C THR A 246 -6.88 0.55 6.03
N PHE A 247 -7.65 0.46 4.96
CA PHE A 247 -8.54 -0.66 4.70
C PHE A 247 -7.77 -1.79 4.04
N TYR A 248 -8.15 -3.00 4.39
CA TYR A 248 -7.78 -4.20 3.66
C TYR A 248 -9.04 -4.95 3.23
N GLY A 249 -8.91 -5.77 2.21
CA GLY A 249 -9.99 -6.62 1.79
C GLY A 249 -9.52 -7.68 0.81
N TRP A 250 -10.26 -8.75 0.75
CA TRP A 250 -10.00 -9.87 -0.16
C TRP A 250 -11.28 -10.61 -0.52
N GLY A 251 -11.18 -11.42 -1.54
CA GLY A 251 -12.26 -12.32 -1.95
C GLY A 251 -11.72 -13.45 -2.83
N THR A 252 -12.51 -14.49 -2.94
CA THR A 252 -12.20 -15.69 -3.74
C THR A 252 -12.81 -15.56 -5.13
N CYS A 253 -12.07 -15.95 -6.16
CA CYS A 253 -12.59 -16.04 -7.51
C CYS A 253 -13.57 -17.23 -7.60
N PRO A 254 -14.83 -17.02 -8.02
CA PRO A 254 -15.79 -18.10 -8.13
C PRO A 254 -15.35 -19.15 -9.15
N PRO A 255 -15.78 -20.41 -8.99
CA PRO A 255 -15.57 -21.42 -10.04
C PRO A 255 -16.23 -20.96 -11.35
N VAL A 256 -15.64 -21.38 -12.47
CA VAL A 256 -16.28 -21.18 -13.78
C VAL A 256 -17.52 -22.08 -13.81
N PRO A 257 -18.70 -21.53 -14.19
CA PRO A 257 -19.93 -22.30 -14.26
C PRO A 257 -19.84 -23.47 -15.22
#